data_fa449a3c5f652eb9c2060e77250921cf
#
_entry.id   fa449a3c5f652eb9c2060e77250921cf
#
_cell.length_a   1.000
_cell.length_b   1.000
_cell.length_c   1.000
_cell.angle_alpha   90.00
_cell.angle_beta   90.00
_cell.angle_gamma   90.00
#
_symmetry.space_group_name_H-M   'P 1'
#
loop_
_entity.id
_entity.type
_entity.pdbx_description
1 polymer ?
#
loop_
_entity_poly.entity_id
_entity_poly.type
_entity_poly.pdbx_seq_one_letter_code
_entity_poly.pdbx_strand_id
1 'polypeptide(L)'
;MLLIREIMHCKPGKVRPMVEKSLAMSKLMDKHGMGRMRISTDLAGERYWTVVMEMESPSLGDFDKMMKGEGMTEDAGKEFEKIMQGYHDLVDFGRREIFRIEG
;
A
#
# COMPACT_ATOMS: atom_id res chain seq x y z
N MET A 1 -18.28 -0.46 -4.14
CA MET A 1 -17.01 0.01 -3.58
C MET A 1 -16.24 -1.16 -3.02
N LEU A 2 -14.99 -1.27 -3.37
CA LEU A 2 -14.10 -2.33 -2.92
C LEU A 2 -13.14 -1.80 -1.86
N LEU A 3 -12.84 -2.63 -0.87
CA LEU A 3 -11.77 -2.42 0.08
C LEU A 3 -10.60 -3.31 -0.34
N ILE A 4 -9.45 -2.69 -0.59
CA ILE A 4 -8.24 -3.40 -1.00
C ILE A 4 -7.24 -3.31 0.13
N ARG A 5 -6.75 -4.46 0.57
CA ARG A 5 -5.82 -4.58 1.68
C ARG A 5 -4.53 -5.24 1.20
N GLU A 6 -3.43 -4.52 1.30
CA GLU A 6 -2.09 -5.07 1.09
C GLU A 6 -1.51 -5.39 2.46
N ILE A 7 -1.28 -6.66 2.74
CA ILE A 7 -0.80 -7.11 4.04
C ILE A 7 0.63 -7.56 3.88
N MET A 8 1.54 -6.84 4.51
CA MET A 8 2.98 -7.09 4.42
C MET A 8 3.49 -7.63 5.74
N HIS A 9 4.07 -8.83 5.70
CA HIS A 9 4.72 -9.44 6.86
C HIS A 9 6.21 -9.10 6.79
N CYS A 10 6.62 -8.18 7.65
CA CYS A 10 7.99 -7.67 7.66
C CYS A 10 8.93 -8.58 8.42
N LYS A 11 10.21 -8.42 8.15
CA LYS A 11 11.26 -9.03 8.96
C LYS A 11 11.28 -8.37 10.33
N PRO A 12 11.70 -9.10 11.38
CA PRO A 12 11.78 -8.53 12.73
C PRO A 12 12.55 -7.21 12.76
N GLY A 13 11.96 -6.21 13.42
CA GLY A 13 12.55 -4.87 13.52
C GLY A 13 12.45 -4.01 12.29
N LYS A 14 11.78 -4.47 11.22
CA LYS A 14 11.70 -3.72 9.95
C LYS A 14 10.34 -3.07 9.71
N VAL A 15 9.46 -3.08 10.69
CA VAL A 15 8.11 -2.48 10.56
C VAL A 15 8.20 -0.96 10.37
N ARG A 16 9.00 -0.27 11.20
CA ARG A 16 9.05 1.18 11.14
C ARG A 16 9.55 1.71 9.78
N PRO A 17 10.63 1.20 9.19
CA PRO A 17 11.01 1.60 7.83
C PRO A 17 9.92 1.34 6.80
N MET A 18 9.18 0.22 6.91
CA MET A 18 8.09 -0.09 5.99
C MET A 18 6.91 0.86 6.15
N VAL A 19 6.58 1.23 7.40
CA VAL A 19 5.54 2.23 7.69
C VAL A 19 5.91 3.57 7.05
N GLU A 20 7.16 4.00 7.18
CA GLU A 20 7.63 5.26 6.60
C GLU A 20 7.47 5.28 5.08
N LYS A 21 7.83 4.18 4.40
CA LYS A 21 7.63 4.04 2.97
C LYS A 21 6.15 4.10 2.60
N SER A 22 5.31 3.40 3.34
CA SER A 22 3.87 3.33 3.09
C SER A 22 3.21 4.70 3.28
N LEU A 23 3.60 5.45 4.31
CA LEU A 23 3.09 6.80 4.55
C LEU A 23 3.52 7.75 3.44
N ALA A 24 4.77 7.66 2.98
CA ALA A 24 5.26 8.48 1.88
C ALA A 24 4.50 8.17 0.59
N MET A 25 4.21 6.90 0.33
CA MET A 25 3.45 6.48 -0.82
C MET A 25 2.01 7.00 -0.76
N SER A 26 1.38 6.94 0.41
CA SER A 26 0.02 7.47 0.61
C SER A 26 -0.04 8.98 0.34
N LYS A 27 0.96 9.72 0.79
CA LYS A 27 1.05 11.17 0.53
C LYS A 27 1.20 11.46 -0.96
N LEU A 28 2.02 10.68 -1.65
CA LEU A 28 2.21 10.85 -3.09
C LEU A 28 0.90 10.57 -3.83
N MET A 29 0.19 9.52 -3.48
CA MET A 29 -1.10 9.20 -4.07
C MET A 29 -2.12 10.32 -3.86
N ASP A 30 -2.21 10.83 -2.63
CA ASP A 30 -3.13 11.92 -2.29
C ASP A 30 -2.80 13.19 -3.09
N LYS A 31 -1.53 13.51 -3.22
CA LYS A 31 -1.06 14.67 -3.99
C LYS A 31 -1.50 14.61 -5.45
N HIS A 32 -1.55 13.40 -6.02
CA HIS A 32 -1.92 13.19 -7.42
C HIS A 32 -3.39 12.79 -7.61
N GLY A 33 -4.22 12.96 -6.59
CA GLY A 33 -5.65 12.69 -6.68
C GLY A 33 -6.01 11.21 -6.81
N MET A 34 -5.10 10.32 -6.42
CA MET A 34 -5.29 8.87 -6.53
C MET A 34 -5.92 8.26 -5.26
N GLY A 35 -6.35 9.10 -4.33
CA GLY A 35 -6.90 8.67 -3.06
C GLY A 35 -5.82 8.54 -1.99
N ARG A 36 -6.22 8.05 -0.83
CA ARG A 36 -5.34 7.88 0.33
C ARG A 36 -5.38 6.44 0.80
N MET A 37 -4.27 5.99 1.35
CA MET A 37 -4.19 4.71 2.02
C MET A 37 -4.25 4.90 3.53
N ARG A 38 -4.90 3.98 4.21
CA ARG A 38 -4.79 3.86 5.66
C ARG A 38 -3.68 2.87 5.95
N ILE A 39 -2.76 3.25 6.82
CA ILE A 39 -1.62 2.43 7.20
C ILE A 39 -1.81 1.98 8.65
N SER A 40 -1.77 0.68 8.88
CA SER A 40 -1.97 0.09 10.20
C SER A 40 -0.86 -0.90 10.50
N THR A 41 -0.60 -1.10 11.79
CA THR A 41 0.36 -2.09 12.25
C THR A 41 -0.31 -2.98 13.29
N ASP A 42 0.20 -4.18 13.49
CA ASP A 42 -0.40 -5.12 14.42
C ASP A 42 -0.21 -4.67 15.88
N LEU A 43 -1.28 -4.73 16.65
CA LEU A 43 -1.24 -4.78 18.11
C LEU A 43 -1.49 -6.20 18.55
N ALA A 44 -2.46 -6.85 17.91
CA ALA A 44 -2.75 -8.26 18.08
C ALA A 44 -3.25 -8.75 16.72
N GLY A 45 -2.68 -9.80 16.20
CA GLY A 45 -3.02 -10.33 14.89
C GLY A 45 -2.46 -11.71 14.71
N GLU A 46 -2.63 -12.25 13.51
CA GLU A 46 -2.18 -13.58 13.18
C GLU A 46 -0.64 -13.70 13.27
N ARG A 47 0.07 -12.64 12.89
CA ARG A 47 1.53 -12.62 12.89
C ARG A 47 2.05 -11.29 13.39
N TYR A 48 3.22 -11.32 14.02
CA TYR A 48 3.96 -10.12 14.41
C TYR A 48 4.53 -9.42 13.18
N TRP A 49 4.95 -8.18 13.34
CA TRP A 49 5.67 -7.39 12.33
C TRP A 49 4.86 -7.17 11.07
N THR A 50 3.55 -6.92 11.22
CA THR A 50 2.63 -6.78 10.09
C THR A 50 2.33 -5.31 9.81
N VAL A 51 2.40 -4.92 8.54
CA VAL A 51 1.95 -3.61 8.07
C VAL A 51 0.81 -3.85 7.07
N VAL A 52 -0.30 -3.18 7.29
CA VAL A 52 -1.47 -3.27 6.41
C VAL A 52 -1.69 -1.92 5.75
N MET A 53 -1.78 -1.92 4.43
CA MET A 53 -2.15 -0.74 3.64
C MET A 53 -3.53 -0.98 3.07
N GLU A 54 -4.47 -0.10 3.40
CA GLU A 54 -5.86 -0.22 2.94
C GLU A 54 -6.24 0.96 2.07
N MET A 55 -6.95 0.67 0.99
CA MET A 55 -7.50 1.70 0.12
C MET A 55 -8.85 1.25 -0.41
N GLU A 56 -9.66 2.20 -0.86
CA GLU A 56 -10.92 1.92 -1.52
C GLU A 56 -10.79 2.15 -3.02
N SER A 57 -11.51 1.38 -3.80
CA SER A 57 -11.58 1.54 -5.25
C SER A 57 -13.01 1.27 -5.72
N PRO A 58 -13.51 2.04 -6.72
CA PRO A 58 -14.85 1.81 -7.24
C PRO A 58 -15.03 0.44 -7.89
N SER A 59 -13.99 -0.10 -8.53
CA SER A 59 -14.05 -1.37 -9.24
C SER A 59 -12.68 -2.03 -9.36
N LEU A 60 -12.67 -3.30 -9.72
CA LEU A 60 -11.43 -4.01 -10.03
C LEU A 60 -10.71 -3.40 -11.23
N GLY A 61 -11.46 -2.92 -12.23
CA GLY A 61 -10.89 -2.27 -13.40
C GLY A 61 -10.14 -0.99 -13.03
N ASP A 62 -10.71 -0.18 -12.15
CA ASP A 62 -10.05 1.04 -11.68
C ASP A 62 -8.80 0.73 -10.88
N PHE A 63 -8.87 -0.29 -10.04
CA PHE A 63 -7.69 -0.75 -9.28
C PHE A 63 -6.58 -1.23 -10.22
N ASP A 64 -6.93 -2.02 -11.24
CA ASP A 64 -5.96 -2.51 -12.22
C ASP A 64 -5.29 -1.37 -12.98
N LYS A 65 -6.07 -0.36 -13.39
CA LYS A 65 -5.52 0.84 -14.04
C LYS A 65 -4.53 1.57 -13.14
N MET A 66 -4.89 1.72 -11.87
CA MET A 66 -4.01 2.35 -10.89
C MET A 66 -2.70 1.57 -10.75
N MET A 67 -2.77 0.24 -10.65
CA MET A 67 -1.58 -0.62 -10.52
C MET A 67 -0.68 -0.55 -11.75
N LYS A 68 -1.26 -0.30 -12.93
CA LYS A 68 -0.50 -0.13 -14.18
C LYS A 68 0.07 1.27 -14.33
N GLY A 69 -0.21 2.18 -13.38
CA GLY A 69 0.28 3.55 -13.43
C GLY A 69 -0.46 4.44 -14.43
N GLU A 70 -1.64 4.06 -14.89
CA GLU A 70 -2.43 4.89 -15.79
C GLU A 70 -2.83 6.20 -15.09
N GLY A 71 -2.66 7.32 -15.80
CA GLY A 71 -2.91 8.64 -15.25
C GLY A 71 -1.78 9.21 -14.40
N MET A 72 -0.74 8.43 -14.15
CA MET A 72 0.43 8.87 -13.40
C MET A 72 1.41 9.57 -14.34
N THR A 73 1.93 10.73 -13.93
CA THR A 73 2.97 11.41 -14.69
C THR A 73 4.29 10.66 -14.57
N GLU A 74 5.23 10.93 -15.50
CA GLU A 74 6.56 10.33 -15.44
C GLU A 74 7.27 10.68 -14.14
N ASP A 75 7.18 11.94 -13.71
CA ASP A 75 7.80 12.39 -12.46
C ASP A 75 7.20 11.70 -11.23
N ALA A 76 5.88 11.52 -11.19
CA ALA A 76 5.22 10.79 -10.12
C ALA A 76 5.65 9.33 -10.10
N GLY A 77 5.79 8.70 -11.25
CA GLY A 77 6.28 7.33 -11.36
C GLY A 77 7.69 7.16 -10.82
N LYS A 78 8.58 8.09 -11.13
CA LYS A 78 9.97 8.08 -10.62
C LYS A 78 10.00 8.27 -9.11
N GLU A 79 9.17 9.17 -8.59
CA GLU A 79 9.07 9.40 -7.16
C GLU A 79 8.54 8.17 -6.43
N PHE A 80 7.54 7.49 -7.01
CA PHE A 80 7.01 6.24 -6.49
C PHE A 80 8.09 5.16 -6.41
N GLU A 81 8.85 4.97 -7.49
CA GLU A 81 9.96 4.00 -7.52
C GLU A 81 11.00 4.30 -6.44
N LYS A 82 11.34 5.58 -6.26
CA LYS A 82 12.31 6.00 -5.26
C LYS A 82 11.82 5.68 -3.85
N ILE A 83 10.54 5.95 -3.57
CA ILE A 83 9.95 5.66 -2.26
C ILE A 83 10.00 4.15 -1.97
N MET A 84 9.66 3.33 -2.95
CA MET A 84 9.58 1.88 -2.78
C MET A 84 10.92 1.16 -2.90
N GLN A 85 11.98 1.85 -3.29
CA GLN A 85 13.30 1.24 -3.42
C GLN A 85 13.72 0.57 -2.12
N GLY A 86 14.11 -0.71 -2.21
CA GLY A 86 14.61 -1.47 -1.05
C GLY A 86 13.52 -2.09 -0.18
N TYR A 87 12.23 -1.97 -0.53
CA TYR A 87 11.18 -2.54 0.33
C TYR A 87 11.28 -4.06 0.43
N HIS A 88 11.82 -4.73 -0.56
CA HIS A 88 12.01 -6.19 -0.54
C HIS A 88 12.94 -6.65 0.60
N ASP A 89 13.85 -5.79 1.04
CA ASP A 89 14.74 -6.10 2.15
C ASP A 89 14.03 -6.02 3.50
N LEU A 90 12.85 -5.41 3.53
CA LEU A 90 12.07 -5.21 4.75
C LEU A 90 10.98 -6.26 4.95
N VAL A 91 10.54 -6.90 3.88
CA VAL A 91 9.36 -7.77 3.86
C VAL A 91 9.76 -9.20 3.56
N ASP A 92 9.24 -10.16 4.36
CA ASP A 92 9.40 -11.58 4.08
C ASP A 92 8.43 -12.01 2.98
N PHE A 93 7.15 -11.68 3.16
CA PHE A 93 6.12 -11.97 2.16
C PHE A 93 4.90 -11.09 2.42
N GLY A 94 4.04 -11.04 1.43
CA GLY A 94 2.80 -10.27 1.52
C GLY A 94 1.65 -11.00 0.85
N ARG A 95 0.46 -10.47 1.06
CA ARG A 95 -0.74 -10.93 0.37
C ARG A 95 -1.68 -9.76 0.13
N ARG A 96 -2.58 -9.93 -0.81
CA ARG A 96 -3.63 -8.97 -1.11
C ARG A 96 -4.98 -9.59 -0.84
N GLU A 97 -5.85 -8.83 -0.18
CA GLU A 97 -7.24 -9.22 0.03
C GLU A 97 -8.12 -8.11 -0.54
N ILE A 98 -9.19 -8.49 -1.21
CA ILE A 98 -10.13 -7.54 -1.77
C ILE A 98 -11.53 -7.93 -1.32
N PHE A 99 -12.21 -7.00 -0.66
CA PHE A 99 -13.55 -7.20 -0.12
C PHE A 99 -14.53 -6.23 -0.76
N ARG A 100 -15.78 -6.65 -0.91
CA ARG A 100 -16.84 -5.73 -1.29
C ARG A 100 -17.38 -5.08 -0.01
N ILE A 101 -17.47 -3.76 -0.02
CA ILE A 101 -18.05 -3.02 1.10
C ILE A 101 -19.56 -3.14 1.00
N GLU A 102 -20.20 -3.70 2.01
CA GLU A 102 -21.64 -3.93 2.03
C GLU A 102 -22.43 -2.84 2.75
N GLY A 103 -21.77 -2.01 3.50
CA GLY A 103 -22.49 -0.96 4.23
C GLY A 103 -21.62 0.07 4.90
#